data_74b3b6dab0406dc50226725702ce1f57
#
_entry.id   74b3b6dab0406dc50226725702ce1f57
#
_cell.length_a   1.000
_cell.length_b   1.000
_cell.length_c   1.000
_cell.angle_alpha   90.00
_cell.angle_beta   90.00
_cell.angle_gamma   90.00
#
_symmetry.space_group_name_H-M   'P 1'
#
loop_
_entity.id
_entity.type
_entity.pdbx_description
1 polymer ?
#
loop_
_entity_poly.entity_id
_entity_poly.type
_entity_poly.pdbx_seq_one_letter_code
_entity_poly.pdbx_strand_id
1 'polypeptide(L)'
;MPVRRVQHKSHIVKVMFLAAVTRPQWDATANSQFNGLIGIWPFAEKRIAQHSTINRPAGTMEIIYVEDSKECYKRMLVDQVIPKIKEVWPAGSNRTICVQQDNPPSHHIATDPELVAACQSDGFNMKLINQPPNSPDCNVLDLGLF
;
A
#
# COMPACT_ATOMS: atom_id res chain seq x y z
N MET A 1 8.52 28.21 9.79
CA MET A 1 7.27 27.79 9.13
C MET A 1 6.08 28.28 9.92
N PRO A 2 5.06 28.89 9.29
CA PRO A 2 3.88 29.32 10.01
C PRO A 2 3.12 28.11 10.55
N VAL A 3 2.79 28.12 11.83
CA VAL A 3 2.01 27.09 12.49
C VAL A 3 0.58 27.15 11.95
N ARG A 4 0.16 26.14 11.20
CA ARG A 4 -1.24 26.03 10.75
C ARG A 4 -2.11 25.61 11.95
N ARG A 5 -3.00 26.51 12.37
CA ARG A 5 -3.98 26.21 13.42
C ARG A 5 -5.30 25.81 12.78
N VAL A 6 -5.86 24.68 13.21
CA VAL A 6 -7.23 24.24 12.84
C VAL A 6 -8.15 24.50 14.01
N GLN A 7 -9.38 24.97 13.72
CA GLN A 7 -10.36 25.33 14.74
C GLN A 7 -10.89 24.14 15.53
N HIS A 8 -10.87 22.93 14.94
CA HIS A 8 -11.34 21.71 15.59
C HIS A 8 -10.61 20.47 15.04
N LYS A 9 -10.44 19.43 15.88
CA LYS A 9 -9.80 18.16 15.50
C LYS A 9 -10.45 17.46 14.29
N SER A 10 -11.77 17.63 14.09
CA SER A 10 -12.49 17.07 12.94
C SER A 10 -12.09 17.68 11.59
N HIS A 11 -11.42 18.82 11.59
CA HIS A 11 -10.92 19.47 10.36
C HIS A 11 -9.49 19.03 9.98
N ILE A 12 -8.88 18.13 10.76
CA ILE A 12 -7.59 17.54 10.41
C ILE A 12 -7.86 16.41 9.43
N VAL A 13 -7.38 16.57 8.21
CA VAL A 13 -7.45 15.52 7.20
C VAL A 13 -6.58 14.35 7.65
N LYS A 14 -7.19 13.19 7.82
CA LYS A 14 -6.47 11.93 8.07
C LYS A 14 -6.09 11.33 6.72
N VAL A 15 -4.82 11.01 6.55
CA VAL A 15 -4.29 10.32 5.38
C VAL A 15 -3.90 8.92 5.80
N MET A 16 -4.48 7.93 5.14
CA MET A 16 -4.07 6.53 5.29
C MET A 16 -2.99 6.19 4.29
N PHE A 17 -2.09 5.32 4.67
CA PHE A 17 -1.03 4.80 3.81
C PHE A 17 -1.05 3.27 3.83
N LEU A 18 -0.85 2.69 2.66
CA LEU A 18 -0.53 1.28 2.52
C LEU A 18 1.00 1.17 2.47
N ALA A 19 1.59 0.43 3.38
CA ALA A 19 3.02 0.16 3.39
C ALA A 19 3.27 -1.33 3.20
N ALA A 20 4.29 -1.68 2.42
CA ALA A 20 4.71 -3.05 2.20
C ALA A 20 6.20 -3.20 2.48
N VAL A 21 6.52 -4.17 3.32
CA VAL A 21 7.90 -4.49 3.72
C VAL A 21 8.12 -6.00 3.73
N THR A 22 9.38 -6.41 3.62
CA THR A 22 9.81 -7.80 3.80
C THR A 22 11.08 -7.83 4.64
N ARG A 23 11.54 -9.02 4.98
CA ARG A 23 12.87 -9.14 5.60
C ARG A 23 13.94 -8.64 4.66
N PRO A 24 15.00 -7.98 5.16
CA PRO A 24 16.18 -7.69 4.38
C PRO A 24 16.77 -8.99 3.80
N GLN A 25 17.21 -8.95 2.54
CA GLN A 25 17.75 -10.09 1.81
C GLN A 25 19.01 -9.66 1.06
N TRP A 26 19.91 -10.61 0.82
CA TRP A 26 21.05 -10.38 -0.06
C TRP A 26 20.62 -10.52 -1.51
N ASP A 27 20.86 -9.50 -2.31
CA ASP A 27 20.70 -9.57 -3.76
C ASP A 27 22.04 -9.93 -4.39
N ALA A 28 22.15 -11.17 -4.83
CA ALA A 28 23.37 -11.68 -5.44
C ALA A 28 23.66 -11.04 -6.82
N THR A 29 22.66 -10.56 -7.52
CA THR A 29 22.80 -9.91 -8.82
C THR A 29 23.29 -8.48 -8.68
N ALA A 30 22.69 -7.74 -7.77
CA ALA A 30 23.11 -6.37 -7.45
C ALA A 30 24.34 -6.32 -6.53
N ASN A 31 24.79 -7.46 -6.00
CA ASN A 31 25.86 -7.59 -5.00
C ASN A 31 25.66 -6.61 -3.83
N SER A 32 24.45 -6.49 -3.35
CA SER A 32 24.06 -5.55 -2.29
C SER A 32 22.95 -6.11 -1.42
N GLN A 33 22.77 -5.51 -0.25
CA GLN A 33 21.66 -5.87 0.62
C GLN A 33 20.40 -5.11 0.23
N PHE A 34 19.34 -5.82 -0.13
CA PHE A 34 18.00 -5.28 -0.21
C PHE A 34 17.47 -5.06 1.20
N ASN A 35 17.12 -3.83 1.54
CA ASN A 35 16.74 -3.43 2.90
C ASN A 35 15.33 -3.88 3.33
N GLY A 36 14.57 -4.49 2.41
CA GLY A 36 13.22 -5.00 2.69
C GLY A 36 12.10 -3.99 2.52
N LEU A 37 12.38 -2.73 2.20
CA LEU A 37 11.32 -1.76 1.89
C LEU A 37 10.83 -1.97 0.46
N ILE A 38 9.57 -2.36 0.30
CA ILE A 38 8.92 -2.52 -1.00
C ILE A 38 8.33 -1.19 -1.45
N GLY A 39 7.52 -0.54 -0.61
CA GLY A 39 6.97 0.76 -0.90
C GLY A 39 5.96 1.26 0.11
N ILE A 40 5.57 2.52 -0.06
CA ILE A 40 4.52 3.20 0.73
C ILE A 40 3.65 3.98 -0.24
N TRP A 41 2.35 3.78 -0.17
CA TRP A 41 1.35 4.42 -1.04
C TRP A 41 0.25 5.09 -0.22
N PRO A 42 -0.05 6.37 -0.46
CA PRO A 42 -1.19 7.02 0.16
C PRO A 42 -2.51 6.54 -0.45
N PHE A 43 -3.55 6.42 0.35
CA PHE A 43 -4.92 6.29 -0.13
C PHE A 43 -5.37 7.65 -0.68
N ALA A 44 -4.93 7.97 -1.89
CA ALA A 44 -5.19 9.24 -2.53
C ALA A 44 -5.31 9.10 -4.05
N GLU A 45 -6.16 9.91 -4.65
CA GLU A 45 -6.35 10.00 -6.08
C GLU A 45 -6.09 11.42 -6.58
N LYS A 46 -5.57 11.54 -7.80
CA LYS A 46 -5.47 12.82 -8.49
C LYS A 46 -6.71 13.01 -9.35
N ARG A 47 -7.39 14.14 -9.18
CA ARG A 47 -8.49 14.52 -10.07
C ARG A 47 -8.43 15.99 -10.44
N ILE A 48 -9.17 16.35 -11.49
CA ILE A 48 -9.32 17.73 -11.91
C ILE A 48 -10.45 18.38 -11.10
N ALA A 49 -10.18 19.52 -10.49
CA ALA A 49 -11.17 20.29 -9.75
C ALA A 49 -12.31 20.76 -10.67
N GLN A 50 -13.53 20.36 -10.34
CA GLN A 50 -14.72 20.72 -11.13
C GLN A 50 -15.20 22.15 -10.85
N HIS A 51 -14.94 22.67 -9.65
CA HIS A 51 -15.40 23.98 -9.22
C HIS A 51 -14.23 24.85 -8.75
N SER A 52 -14.34 26.16 -9.00
CA SER A 52 -13.43 27.14 -8.45
C SER A 52 -13.73 27.41 -6.98
N THR A 53 -12.68 27.58 -6.18
CA THR A 53 -12.73 28.06 -4.80
C THR A 53 -11.88 29.33 -4.67
N ILE A 54 -11.94 30.03 -3.54
CA ILE A 54 -11.16 31.25 -3.28
C ILE A 54 -9.66 31.03 -3.54
N ASN A 55 -9.16 29.83 -3.25
CA ASN A 55 -7.73 29.50 -3.34
C ASN A 55 -7.36 28.64 -4.54
N ARG A 56 -8.32 28.25 -5.42
CA ARG A 56 -8.08 27.31 -6.49
C ARG A 56 -9.11 27.45 -7.62
N PRO A 57 -8.68 27.73 -8.86
CA PRO A 57 -9.57 27.75 -10.03
C PRO A 57 -10.01 26.33 -10.43
N ALA A 58 -11.17 26.19 -11.08
CA ALA A 58 -11.59 24.98 -11.75
C ALA A 58 -10.55 24.56 -12.80
N GLY A 59 -10.40 23.26 -13.05
CA GLY A 59 -9.39 22.72 -13.96
C GLY A 59 -8.03 22.46 -13.32
N THR A 60 -7.80 22.89 -12.06
CA THR A 60 -6.57 22.61 -11.34
C THR A 60 -6.53 21.15 -10.87
N MET A 61 -5.35 20.50 -10.98
CA MET A 61 -5.13 19.17 -10.41
C MET A 61 -5.19 19.22 -8.88
N GLU A 62 -6.03 18.39 -8.30
CA GLU A 62 -6.13 18.22 -6.85
C GLU A 62 -5.87 16.79 -6.42
N ILE A 63 -5.37 16.63 -5.21
CA ILE A 63 -5.22 15.33 -4.54
C ILE A 63 -6.38 15.17 -3.56
N ILE A 64 -7.14 14.09 -3.74
CA ILE A 64 -8.22 13.73 -2.83
C ILE A 64 -7.81 12.47 -2.11
N TYR A 65 -8.03 12.47 -0.80
CA TYR A 65 -7.88 11.28 -0.01
C TYR A 65 -9.14 10.43 -0.15
N VAL A 66 -8.94 9.16 -0.44
CA VAL A 66 -10.02 8.17 -0.56
C VAL A 66 -10.05 7.30 0.69
N GLU A 67 -11.24 6.85 1.04
CA GLU A 67 -11.40 5.92 2.15
C GLU A 67 -10.91 4.52 1.74
N ASP A 68 -10.43 3.77 2.73
CA ASP A 68 -10.09 2.37 2.57
C ASP A 68 -11.38 1.56 2.35
N SER A 69 -11.70 1.35 1.08
CA SER A 69 -12.75 0.45 0.64
C SER A 69 -12.14 -0.82 0.05
N LYS A 70 -12.91 -1.90 0.03
CA LYS A 70 -12.49 -3.17 -0.57
C LYS A 70 -12.01 -3.01 -2.01
N GLU A 71 -12.70 -2.19 -2.79
CA GLU A 71 -12.35 -1.93 -4.19
C GLU A 71 -11.08 -1.08 -4.32
N CYS A 72 -10.96 -0.03 -3.51
CA CYS A 72 -9.77 0.81 -3.48
C CYS A 72 -8.54 -0.01 -3.08
N TYR A 73 -8.64 -0.79 -2.01
CA TYR A 73 -7.57 -1.66 -1.53
C TYR A 73 -7.14 -2.69 -2.59
N LYS A 74 -8.11 -3.35 -3.24
CA LYS A 74 -7.84 -4.29 -4.34
C LYS A 74 -7.06 -3.63 -5.47
N ARG A 75 -7.51 -2.46 -5.96
CA ARG A 75 -6.78 -1.71 -7.00
C ARG A 75 -5.36 -1.38 -6.58
N MET A 76 -5.16 -0.92 -5.36
CA MET A 76 -3.80 -0.62 -4.86
C MET A 76 -2.91 -1.86 -4.86
N LEU A 77 -3.43 -3.02 -4.47
CA LEU A 77 -2.67 -4.27 -4.52
C LEU A 77 -2.33 -4.67 -5.96
N VAL A 78 -3.32 -4.68 -6.86
CA VAL A 78 -3.14 -5.15 -8.25
C VAL A 78 -2.29 -4.19 -9.06
N ASP A 79 -2.52 -2.88 -8.94
CA ASP A 79 -1.90 -1.87 -9.80
C ASP A 79 -0.56 -1.34 -9.28
N GLN A 80 -0.30 -1.47 -7.98
CA GLN A 80 0.86 -0.83 -7.36
C GLN A 80 1.72 -1.80 -6.55
N VAL A 81 1.15 -2.49 -5.56
CA VAL A 81 1.93 -3.30 -4.61
C VAL A 81 2.52 -4.54 -5.25
N ILE A 82 1.69 -5.35 -5.92
CA ILE A 82 2.13 -6.60 -6.56
C ILE A 82 3.16 -6.32 -7.67
N PRO A 83 2.94 -5.36 -8.59
CA PRO A 83 3.96 -5.00 -9.57
C PRO A 83 5.26 -4.52 -8.90
N LYS A 84 5.17 -3.73 -7.84
CA LYS A 84 6.36 -3.26 -7.14
C LYS A 84 7.12 -4.38 -6.43
N ILE A 85 6.44 -5.34 -5.82
CA ILE A 85 7.08 -6.55 -5.28
C ILE A 85 7.89 -7.24 -6.37
N LYS A 86 7.30 -7.47 -7.55
CA LYS A 86 7.95 -8.15 -8.67
C LYS A 86 9.17 -7.38 -9.19
N GLU A 87 9.08 -6.04 -9.23
CA GLU A 87 10.16 -5.17 -9.68
C GLU A 87 11.37 -5.22 -8.74
N VAL A 88 11.15 -5.14 -7.42
CA VAL A 88 12.23 -4.98 -6.44
C VAL A 88 12.70 -6.29 -5.83
N TRP A 89 12.03 -7.41 -6.13
CA TRP A 89 12.37 -8.70 -5.53
C TRP A 89 13.74 -9.17 -6.00
N PRO A 90 14.66 -9.51 -5.10
CA PRO A 90 16.03 -9.87 -5.45
C PRO A 90 16.08 -11.03 -6.43
N ALA A 91 16.87 -10.88 -7.49
CA ALA A 91 17.06 -11.92 -8.49
C ALA A 91 17.69 -13.18 -7.85
N GLY A 92 17.18 -14.35 -8.22
CA GLY A 92 17.62 -15.62 -7.63
C GLY A 92 16.96 -15.99 -6.30
N SER A 93 16.21 -15.07 -5.67
CA SER A 93 15.43 -15.39 -4.48
C SER A 93 14.17 -16.22 -4.81
N ASN A 94 13.69 -16.96 -3.82
CA ASN A 94 12.47 -17.75 -3.95
C ASN A 94 11.28 -16.83 -4.26
N ARG A 95 10.57 -17.12 -5.35
CA ARG A 95 9.39 -16.38 -5.82
C ARG A 95 8.06 -16.90 -5.25
N THR A 96 8.12 -17.89 -4.36
CA THR A 96 6.96 -18.31 -3.56
C THR A 96 6.90 -17.43 -2.32
N ILE A 97 5.97 -16.48 -2.33
CA ILE A 97 5.90 -15.39 -1.35
C ILE A 97 4.57 -15.44 -0.61
N CYS A 98 4.62 -15.37 0.70
CA CYS A 98 3.44 -15.18 1.53
C CYS A 98 3.33 -13.69 1.89
N VAL A 99 2.27 -13.04 1.39
CA VAL A 99 1.96 -11.65 1.69
C VAL A 99 0.95 -11.62 2.82
N GLN A 100 1.42 -11.29 4.01
CA GLN A 100 0.57 -11.12 5.17
C GLN A 100 0.00 -9.71 5.20
N GLN A 101 -1.29 -9.61 5.46
CA GLN A 101 -2.00 -8.34 5.64
C GLN A 101 -2.75 -8.34 6.97
N ASP A 102 -3.02 -7.16 7.51
CA ASP A 102 -3.91 -7.00 8.65
C ASP A 102 -5.36 -7.43 8.26
N ASN A 103 -6.26 -7.44 9.22
CA ASN A 103 -7.57 -8.11 9.08
C ASN A 103 -8.80 -7.16 9.12
N PRO A 104 -8.76 -5.94 8.57
CA PRO A 104 -9.98 -5.16 8.41
C PRO A 104 -10.88 -5.76 7.32
N PRO A 105 -12.20 -5.50 7.36
CA PRO A 105 -13.14 -6.05 6.36
C PRO A 105 -12.80 -5.69 4.90
N SER A 106 -12.19 -4.54 4.66
CA SER A 106 -11.72 -4.10 3.33
C SER A 106 -10.62 -5.01 2.75
N HIS A 107 -9.87 -5.71 3.59
CA HIS A 107 -8.78 -6.61 3.17
C HIS A 107 -9.22 -8.06 2.91
N HIS A 108 -10.50 -8.38 3.06
CA HIS A 108 -11.01 -9.73 2.80
C HIS A 108 -11.21 -9.98 1.29
N ILE A 109 -10.13 -9.96 0.52
CA ILE A 109 -10.11 -10.11 -0.95
C ILE A 109 -9.16 -11.21 -1.45
N ALA A 110 -8.57 -12.00 -0.56
CA ALA A 110 -7.54 -12.99 -0.91
C ALA A 110 -8.01 -14.03 -1.95
N THR A 111 -9.31 -14.21 -2.15
CA THR A 111 -9.91 -15.10 -3.15
C THR A 111 -10.41 -14.39 -4.40
N ASP A 112 -10.20 -13.08 -4.54
CA ASP A 112 -10.58 -12.33 -5.73
C ASP A 112 -9.80 -12.85 -6.96
N PRO A 113 -10.47 -13.24 -8.06
CA PRO A 113 -9.79 -13.87 -9.21
C PRO A 113 -8.73 -13.00 -9.87
N GLU A 114 -8.97 -11.69 -9.97
CA GLU A 114 -8.03 -10.74 -10.57
C GLU A 114 -6.77 -10.62 -9.71
N LEU A 115 -6.94 -10.53 -8.39
CA LEU A 115 -5.84 -10.48 -7.45
C LEU A 115 -5.02 -11.77 -7.45
N VAL A 116 -5.69 -12.93 -7.49
CA VAL A 116 -5.03 -14.23 -7.58
C VAL A 116 -4.22 -14.34 -8.88
N ALA A 117 -4.80 -13.92 -10.01
CA ALA A 117 -4.10 -13.92 -11.30
C ALA A 117 -2.86 -13.00 -11.27
N ALA A 118 -2.98 -11.80 -10.69
CA ALA A 118 -1.84 -10.89 -10.53
C ALA A 118 -0.74 -11.50 -9.64
N CYS A 119 -1.11 -12.20 -8.58
CA CYS A 119 -0.18 -12.87 -7.67
C CYS A 119 0.58 -14.04 -8.31
N GLN A 120 0.00 -14.68 -9.32
CA GLN A 120 0.54 -15.89 -9.96
C GLN A 120 1.16 -15.64 -11.33
N SER A 121 1.27 -14.39 -11.78
CA SER A 121 1.89 -14.06 -13.06
C SER A 121 3.42 -13.85 -12.93
N ASP A 122 4.10 -13.80 -14.07
CA ASP A 122 5.54 -13.50 -14.22
C ASP A 122 6.48 -14.46 -13.45
N GLY A 123 6.04 -15.70 -13.27
CA GLY A 123 6.81 -16.73 -12.56
C GLY A 123 6.83 -16.57 -11.05
N PHE A 124 6.00 -15.72 -10.50
CA PHE A 124 5.75 -15.61 -9.06
C PHE A 124 4.61 -16.52 -8.63
N ASN A 125 4.68 -16.96 -7.38
CA ASN A 125 3.63 -17.69 -6.69
C ASN A 125 3.38 -17.01 -5.34
N MET A 126 2.63 -15.90 -5.38
CA MET A 126 2.30 -15.15 -4.18
C MET A 126 0.95 -15.61 -3.63
N LYS A 127 0.83 -15.62 -2.32
CA LYS A 127 -0.41 -15.93 -1.62
C LYS A 127 -0.68 -14.87 -0.57
N LEU A 128 -1.85 -14.25 -0.61
CA LEU A 128 -2.31 -13.36 0.44
C LEU A 128 -2.88 -14.17 1.60
N ILE A 129 -2.49 -13.78 2.80
CA ILE A 129 -3.04 -14.32 4.05
C ILE A 129 -3.40 -13.18 4.99
N ASN A 130 -4.50 -13.31 5.69
CA ASN A 130 -4.84 -12.38 6.76
C ASN A 130 -4.13 -12.81 8.05
N GLN A 131 -3.68 -11.85 8.83
CA GLN A 131 -3.19 -12.16 10.17
C GLN A 131 -4.33 -12.67 11.05
N PRO A 132 -4.02 -13.42 12.13
CA PRO A 132 -5.04 -13.85 13.08
C PRO A 132 -5.78 -12.65 13.69
N PRO A 133 -7.08 -12.77 13.98
CA PRO A 133 -7.81 -11.73 14.69
C PRO A 133 -7.17 -11.38 16.03
N ASN A 134 -7.22 -10.12 16.43
CA ASN A 134 -6.69 -9.62 17.71
C ASN A 134 -5.21 -9.92 17.97
N SER A 135 -4.39 -9.89 16.92
CA SER A 135 -2.95 -10.21 16.99
C SER A 135 -2.10 -9.05 16.50
N PRO A 136 -2.08 -7.89 17.17
CA PRO A 136 -1.28 -6.73 16.76
C PRO A 136 0.22 -7.05 16.71
N ASP A 137 0.69 -7.96 17.56
CA ASP A 137 2.09 -8.42 17.57
C ASP A 137 2.51 -9.16 16.28
N CYS A 138 1.54 -9.55 15.44
CA CYS A 138 1.82 -10.14 14.14
C CYS A 138 1.97 -9.08 13.03
N ASN A 139 1.65 -7.80 13.31
CA ASN A 139 1.79 -6.72 12.34
C ASN A 139 3.16 -6.06 12.48
N VAL A 140 4.08 -6.42 11.60
CA VAL A 140 5.45 -5.89 11.62
C VAL A 140 5.50 -4.37 11.44
N LEU A 141 4.50 -3.77 10.82
CA LEU A 141 4.42 -2.31 10.62
C LEU A 141 4.16 -1.59 11.94
N ASP A 142 3.36 -2.17 12.83
CA ASP A 142 3.08 -1.61 14.17
C ASP A 142 4.28 -1.75 15.11
N LEU A 143 5.16 -2.73 14.84
CA LEU A 143 6.30 -3.04 15.71
C LEU A 143 7.56 -2.22 15.42
N GLY A 144 7.67 -1.55 14.28
CA GLY A 144 8.94 -0.92 13.97
C GLY A 144 8.98 0.10 12.83
N LEU A 145 7.89 0.40 12.17
CA LEU A 145 7.88 1.36 11.07
C LEU A 145 7.28 2.72 11.47
N PHE A 146 6.53 2.78 12.57
CA PHE A 146 5.87 3.99 13.08
C PHE A 146 6.16 4.23 14.55
#